data_844a6a15bdcdb09f743943c6430b6f9c
#
_entry.id   844a6a15bdcdb09f743943c6430b6f9c
#
_cell.length_a   1.000
_cell.length_b   1.000
_cell.length_c   1.000
_cell.angle_alpha   90.00
_cell.angle_beta   90.00
_cell.angle_gamma   90.00
#
_symmetry.space_group_name_H-M   'P 1'
#
loop_
_entity.id
_entity.type
_entity.pdbx_description
1 polymer ?
#
loop_
_entity_poly.entity_id
_entity_poly.type
_entity_poly.pdbx_seq_one_letter_code
_entity_poly.pdbx_strand_id
1 'polypeptide(L)'
;MKEGYKTLGEFIRQVDIRNTEGKEDNLLGVSVQKQFIPSIANTVGTDFTKYKVVKKGQFTYIPDTSRRGDKIAIALLQDYEEGLVSNVYTVFEVIDEEKLLPEYLMLWFSRPEFDRYARFKSHGSVREVMDWDEMCKVELPVPSIEKQRNIVKAYKAITDRLELKRRINDNLAA
;
A
#
# COMPACT_ATOMS: atom_id res chain seq x y z
N MET A 1 2.25 -25.46 0.73
CA MET A 1 1.59 -24.35 1.45
C MET A 1 1.83 -24.57 2.95
N LYS A 2 2.28 -23.54 3.68
CA LYS A 2 2.42 -23.65 5.14
C LYS A 2 1.04 -23.70 5.76
N GLU A 3 0.87 -24.48 6.84
CA GLU A 3 -0.41 -24.57 7.56
C GLU A 3 -0.87 -23.18 8.02
N GLY A 4 -2.14 -22.83 7.76
CA GLY A 4 -2.72 -21.52 8.06
C GLY A 4 -2.38 -20.38 7.08
N TYR A 5 -1.60 -20.64 6.04
CA TYR A 5 -1.33 -19.68 4.97
C TYR A 5 -2.36 -19.82 3.85
N LYS A 6 -2.75 -18.70 3.28
CA LYS A 6 -3.68 -18.61 2.14
C LYS A 6 -3.11 -17.70 1.07
N THR A 7 -3.57 -17.86 -0.15
CA THR A 7 -3.17 -17.08 -1.30
C THR A 7 -3.88 -15.72 -1.30
N LEU A 8 -3.13 -14.64 -1.37
CA LEU A 8 -3.66 -13.27 -1.27
C LEU A 8 -4.72 -12.96 -2.32
N GLY A 9 -4.57 -13.50 -3.55
CA GLY A 9 -5.54 -13.31 -4.63
C GLY A 9 -6.96 -13.77 -4.34
N GLU A 10 -7.16 -14.63 -3.32
CA GLU A 10 -8.50 -15.02 -2.85
C GLU A 10 -9.22 -13.88 -2.10
N PHE A 11 -8.50 -12.87 -1.65
CA PHE A 11 -8.98 -11.82 -0.74
C PHE A 11 -8.95 -10.42 -1.32
N ILE A 12 -8.29 -10.22 -2.46
CA ILE A 12 -8.12 -8.89 -3.05
C ILE A 12 -8.63 -8.84 -4.48
N ARG A 13 -9.00 -7.66 -4.90
CA ARG A 13 -9.33 -7.37 -6.30
C ARG A 13 -8.74 -6.04 -6.74
N GLN A 14 -8.40 -5.94 -8.01
CA GLN A 14 -7.92 -4.72 -8.62
C GLN A 14 -9.07 -3.72 -8.81
N VAL A 15 -8.76 -2.44 -8.65
CA VAL A 15 -9.69 -1.32 -8.88
C VAL A 15 -9.09 -0.39 -9.93
N ASP A 16 -9.88 0.01 -10.91
CA ASP A 16 -9.46 0.94 -11.97
C ASP A 16 -10.53 2.01 -12.22
N ILE A 17 -10.68 2.91 -11.26
CA ILE A 17 -11.58 4.05 -11.38
C ILE A 17 -10.79 5.21 -11.96
N ARG A 18 -11.19 5.70 -13.13
CA ARG A 18 -10.52 6.80 -13.81
C ARG A 18 -11.08 8.16 -13.38
N ASN A 19 -10.19 9.15 -13.33
CA ASN A 19 -10.52 10.54 -13.04
C ASN A 19 -11.11 11.21 -14.31
N THR A 20 -12.25 10.75 -14.78
CA THR A 20 -12.88 11.20 -16.04
C THR A 20 -13.23 12.68 -16.03
N GLU A 21 -13.39 13.28 -14.85
CA GLU A 21 -13.68 14.71 -14.68
C GLU A 21 -12.42 15.60 -14.79
N GLY A 22 -11.23 15.00 -14.84
CA GLY A 22 -9.97 15.73 -14.91
C GLY A 22 -9.66 16.57 -13.66
N LYS A 23 -10.14 16.15 -12.47
CA LYS A 23 -9.81 16.82 -11.21
C LYS A 23 -8.29 16.85 -11.00
N GLU A 24 -7.80 17.93 -10.36
CA GLU A 24 -6.36 18.16 -10.14
C GLU A 24 -6.02 18.26 -8.65
N ASP A 25 -7.00 18.03 -7.78
CA ASP A 25 -6.84 18.10 -6.33
C ASP A 25 -6.38 16.75 -5.75
N ASN A 26 -5.76 16.82 -4.57
CA ASN A 26 -5.30 15.68 -3.80
C ASN A 26 -4.47 14.66 -4.59
N LEU A 27 -3.45 15.17 -5.30
CA LEU A 27 -2.51 14.33 -6.04
C LEU A 27 -1.55 13.62 -5.07
N LEU A 28 -1.56 12.30 -5.11
CA LEU A 28 -0.81 11.45 -4.20
C LEU A 28 0.25 10.61 -4.93
N GLY A 29 1.34 10.40 -4.23
CA GLY A 29 2.35 9.39 -4.55
C GLY A 29 2.46 8.37 -3.42
N VAL A 30 3.18 7.28 -3.66
CA VAL A 30 3.47 6.24 -2.65
C VAL A 30 4.97 6.16 -2.42
N SER A 31 5.37 6.26 -1.16
CA SER A 31 6.77 6.19 -0.76
C SER A 31 7.22 4.75 -0.46
N VAL A 32 8.54 4.52 -0.45
CA VAL A 32 9.15 3.27 0.03
C VAL A 32 9.02 3.08 1.54
N GLN A 33 8.62 4.11 2.28
CA GLN A 33 8.23 4.03 3.69
C GLN A 33 6.80 3.50 3.86
N LYS A 34 6.16 3.10 2.74
CA LYS A 34 4.82 2.51 2.71
C LYS A 34 3.72 3.45 3.19
N GLN A 35 3.83 4.71 2.77
CA GLN A 35 2.89 5.78 3.10
C GLN A 35 2.50 6.54 1.83
N PHE A 36 1.27 7.05 1.81
CA PHE A 36 0.90 8.07 0.87
C PHE A 36 1.60 9.38 1.22
N ILE A 37 2.06 10.07 0.20
CA ILE A 37 2.69 11.39 0.29
C ILE A 37 2.08 12.30 -0.78
N PRO A 38 2.06 13.63 -0.60
CA PRO A 38 1.74 14.54 -1.69
C PRO A 38 2.62 14.24 -2.90
N SER A 39 2.04 14.27 -4.09
CA SER A 39 2.80 14.02 -5.31
C SER A 39 3.84 15.12 -5.54
N ILE A 40 5.08 14.71 -5.79
CA ILE A 40 6.19 15.62 -6.15
C ILE A 40 6.42 15.67 -7.67
N ALA A 41 5.56 15.03 -8.46
CA ALA A 41 5.68 14.98 -9.90
C ALA A 41 5.43 16.37 -10.52
N ASN A 42 6.18 16.69 -11.57
CA ASN A 42 5.86 17.86 -12.39
C ASN A 42 4.56 17.58 -13.17
N THR A 43 3.55 18.40 -12.94
CA THR A 43 2.21 18.23 -13.51
C THR A 43 1.94 19.12 -14.71
N VAL A 44 2.91 19.95 -15.13
CA VAL A 44 2.76 20.84 -16.29
C VAL A 44 2.51 20.00 -17.56
N GLY A 45 1.38 20.25 -18.22
CA GLY A 45 0.97 19.52 -19.42
C GLY A 45 0.48 18.07 -19.16
N THR A 46 0.20 17.72 -17.92
CA THR A 46 -0.31 16.40 -17.56
C THR A 46 -1.80 16.29 -17.88
N ASP A 47 -2.19 15.20 -18.51
CA ASP A 47 -3.59 14.82 -18.72
C ASP A 47 -4.11 14.06 -17.48
N PHE A 48 -4.79 14.76 -16.59
CA PHE A 48 -5.30 14.18 -15.34
C PHE A 48 -6.46 13.20 -15.56
N THR A 49 -7.09 13.18 -16.72
CA THR A 49 -8.14 12.17 -17.02
C THR A 49 -7.58 10.74 -17.05
N LYS A 50 -6.27 10.59 -17.22
CA LYS A 50 -5.57 9.30 -17.18
C LYS A 50 -5.25 8.83 -15.75
N TYR A 51 -5.38 9.70 -14.77
CA TYR A 51 -5.14 9.35 -13.37
C TYR A 51 -6.22 8.41 -12.86
N LYS A 52 -5.88 7.66 -11.81
CA LYS A 52 -6.80 6.78 -11.11
C LYS A 52 -7.23 7.41 -9.80
N VAL A 53 -8.49 7.21 -9.45
CA VAL A 53 -9.02 7.55 -8.15
C VAL A 53 -8.73 6.40 -7.18
N VAL A 54 -8.14 6.71 -6.04
CA VAL A 54 -7.97 5.80 -4.92
C VAL A 54 -8.83 6.29 -3.76
N LYS A 55 -9.57 5.38 -3.12
CA LYS A 55 -10.46 5.69 -2.00
C LYS A 55 -9.92 5.14 -0.69
N LYS A 56 -10.41 5.68 0.40
CA LYS A 56 -10.10 5.19 1.75
C LYS A 56 -10.35 3.69 1.87
N GLY A 57 -9.43 2.99 2.51
CA GLY A 57 -9.45 1.53 2.61
C GLY A 57 -8.82 0.80 1.41
N GLN A 58 -8.47 1.51 0.34
CA GLN A 58 -7.80 0.93 -0.82
C GLN A 58 -6.29 1.05 -0.72
N PHE A 59 -5.62 0.12 -1.36
CA PHE A 59 -4.18 0.07 -1.50
C PHE A 59 -3.75 0.62 -2.85
N THR A 60 -2.55 1.17 -2.86
CA THR A 60 -1.87 1.55 -4.10
C THR A 60 -0.42 1.08 -4.04
N TYR A 61 0.08 0.46 -5.10
CA TYR A 61 1.50 0.14 -5.21
C TYR A 61 2.07 0.47 -6.58
N ILE A 62 3.38 0.61 -6.61
CA ILE A 62 4.14 0.80 -7.85
C ILE A 62 4.75 -0.55 -8.22
N PRO A 63 4.39 -1.13 -9.38
CA PRO A 63 4.92 -2.41 -9.81
C PRO A 63 6.44 -2.41 -10.03
N ASP A 64 7.02 -1.28 -10.45
CA ASP A 64 8.46 -1.12 -10.70
C ASP A 64 9.25 -1.15 -9.38
N THR A 65 10.06 -2.17 -9.15
CA THR A 65 10.91 -2.35 -7.97
C THR A 65 12.37 -1.95 -8.20
N SER A 66 12.84 -1.90 -9.45
CA SER A 66 14.25 -1.75 -9.79
C SER A 66 14.87 -0.39 -9.45
N ARG A 67 14.06 0.66 -9.37
CA ARG A 67 14.52 2.05 -9.16
C ARG A 67 14.40 2.53 -7.72
N ARG A 68 13.94 1.68 -6.80
CA ARG A 68 13.54 2.07 -5.45
C ARG A 68 14.36 1.40 -4.35
N GLY A 69 15.51 0.86 -4.72
CA GLY A 69 16.28 0.00 -3.85
C GLY A 69 15.57 -1.34 -3.64
N ASP A 70 15.78 -1.97 -2.51
CA ASP A 70 15.22 -3.30 -2.20
C ASP A 70 13.81 -3.25 -1.61
N LYS A 71 13.03 -2.18 -1.88
CA LYS A 71 11.71 -1.97 -1.28
C LYS A 71 10.64 -1.70 -2.34
N ILE A 72 9.49 -2.35 -2.18
CA ILE A 72 8.30 -2.02 -2.96
C ILE A 72 7.55 -0.85 -2.32
N ALA A 73 7.18 0.15 -3.12
CA ALA A 73 6.33 1.24 -2.67
C ALA A 73 4.86 0.78 -2.72
N ILE A 74 4.26 0.58 -1.56
CA ILE A 74 2.86 0.18 -1.38
C ILE A 74 2.32 0.88 -0.13
N ALA A 75 1.06 1.33 -0.18
CA ALA A 75 0.41 2.00 0.95
C ALA A 75 -1.09 1.75 0.95
N LEU A 76 -1.68 1.83 2.15
CA LEU A 76 -3.12 1.82 2.41
C LEU A 76 -3.58 3.26 2.63
N LEU A 77 -4.61 3.72 1.91
CA LEU A 77 -5.16 5.06 2.08
C LEU A 77 -6.06 5.11 3.31
N GLN A 78 -5.67 5.90 4.31
CA GLN A 78 -6.40 6.07 5.58
C GLN A 78 -6.68 7.54 5.90
N ASP A 79 -5.81 8.45 5.46
CA ASP A 79 -5.82 9.87 5.86
C ASP A 79 -6.75 10.74 5.03
N TYR A 80 -7.17 10.27 3.85
CA TYR A 80 -8.05 10.97 2.92
C TYR A 80 -9.22 10.08 2.54
N GLU A 81 -10.38 10.66 2.26
CA GLU A 81 -11.53 9.91 1.73
C GLU A 81 -11.27 9.44 0.30
N GLU A 82 -10.60 10.28 -0.51
CA GLU A 82 -10.13 9.92 -1.84
C GLU A 82 -8.89 10.73 -2.23
N GLY A 83 -8.15 10.24 -3.21
CA GLY A 83 -7.03 10.93 -3.83
C GLY A 83 -6.76 10.44 -5.25
N LEU A 84 -5.90 11.14 -5.94
CA LEU A 84 -5.53 10.83 -7.34
C LEU A 84 -4.11 10.29 -7.39
N VAL A 85 -3.93 9.18 -8.08
CA VAL A 85 -2.62 8.59 -8.35
C VAL A 85 -2.40 8.44 -9.85
N SER A 86 -1.14 8.52 -10.27
CA SER A 86 -0.79 8.35 -11.69
C SER A 86 -1.24 6.97 -12.21
N ASN A 87 -1.50 6.87 -13.50
CA ASN A 87 -1.94 5.65 -14.17
C ASN A 87 -0.96 4.47 -14.06
N VAL A 88 0.30 4.72 -13.73
CA VAL A 88 1.33 3.67 -13.54
C VAL A 88 1.16 2.89 -12.24
N TYR A 89 0.39 3.41 -11.30
CA TYR A 89 0.10 2.72 -10.05
C TYR A 89 -0.98 1.66 -10.24
N THR A 90 -0.88 0.58 -9.50
CA THR A 90 -1.95 -0.40 -9.34
C THR A 90 -2.72 -0.11 -8.07
N VAL A 91 -4.03 0.07 -8.20
CA VAL A 91 -4.96 0.25 -7.07
C VAL A 91 -5.71 -1.06 -6.86
N PHE A 92 -5.87 -1.47 -5.62
CA PHE A 92 -6.62 -2.67 -5.26
C PHE A 92 -7.25 -2.53 -3.86
N GLU A 93 -8.19 -3.40 -3.58
CA GLU A 93 -8.89 -3.44 -2.29
C GLU A 93 -9.09 -4.86 -1.79
N VAL A 94 -9.35 -4.99 -0.51
CA VAL A 94 -9.82 -6.24 0.09
C VAL A 94 -11.29 -6.46 -0.29
N ILE A 95 -11.63 -7.68 -0.71
CA ILE A 95 -12.98 -8.05 -1.16
C ILE A 95 -13.97 -8.13 0.01
N ASP A 96 -13.49 -8.64 1.15
CA ASP A 96 -14.32 -8.94 2.32
C ASP A 96 -13.51 -8.69 3.62
N GLU A 97 -13.77 -7.56 4.26
CA GLU A 97 -13.08 -7.15 5.47
C GLU A 97 -13.42 -8.01 6.71
N GLU A 98 -14.48 -8.81 6.66
CA GLU A 98 -14.77 -9.81 7.70
C GLU A 98 -13.89 -11.07 7.58
N LYS A 99 -13.12 -11.20 6.50
CA LYS A 99 -12.13 -12.26 6.30
C LYS A 99 -10.69 -11.78 6.40
N LEU A 100 -10.41 -10.59 5.85
CA LEU A 100 -9.08 -10.00 5.87
C LEU A 100 -9.18 -8.49 6.09
N LEU A 101 -8.64 -7.98 7.20
CA LEU A 101 -8.60 -6.54 7.45
C LEU A 101 -7.53 -5.85 6.59
N PRO A 102 -7.85 -4.70 5.95
CA PRO A 102 -6.85 -3.92 5.22
C PRO A 102 -5.64 -3.53 6.09
N GLU A 103 -5.86 -3.11 7.34
CA GLU A 103 -4.79 -2.74 8.24
C GLU A 103 -3.89 -3.92 8.60
N TYR A 104 -4.46 -5.11 8.79
CA TYR A 104 -3.69 -6.33 9.02
C TYR A 104 -2.84 -6.69 7.79
N LEU A 105 -3.41 -6.58 6.59
CA LEU A 105 -2.69 -6.78 5.34
C LEU A 105 -1.57 -5.76 5.17
N MET A 106 -1.79 -4.49 5.56
CA MET A 106 -0.75 -3.46 5.52
C MET A 106 0.41 -3.78 6.45
N LEU A 107 0.15 -4.35 7.64
CA LEU A 107 1.22 -4.82 8.53
C LEU A 107 2.06 -5.94 7.87
N TRP A 108 1.43 -6.83 7.11
CA TRP A 108 2.14 -7.85 6.35
C TRP A 108 3.06 -7.24 5.29
N PHE A 109 2.56 -6.28 4.53
CA PHE A 109 3.33 -5.57 3.50
C PHE A 109 4.46 -4.72 4.08
N SER A 110 4.34 -4.28 5.33
CA SER A 110 5.36 -3.46 6.00
C SER A 110 6.59 -4.25 6.44
N ARG A 111 6.56 -5.57 6.34
CA ARG A 111 7.67 -6.44 6.77
C ARG A 111 8.82 -6.42 5.75
N PRO A 112 10.07 -6.43 6.20
CA PRO A 112 11.24 -6.57 5.31
C PRO A 112 11.22 -7.86 4.47
N GLU A 113 10.55 -8.92 4.98
CA GLU A 113 10.38 -10.18 4.26
C GLU A 113 9.54 -10.00 2.99
N PHE A 114 8.52 -9.13 3.05
CA PHE A 114 7.71 -8.83 1.88
C PHE A 114 8.52 -8.05 0.83
N ASP A 115 9.35 -7.10 1.24
CA ASP A 115 10.23 -6.38 0.32
C ASP A 115 11.18 -7.35 -0.40
N ARG A 116 11.80 -8.29 0.34
CA ARG A 116 12.66 -9.32 -0.26
C ARG A 116 11.89 -10.24 -1.21
N TYR A 117 10.67 -10.63 -0.84
CA TYR A 117 9.79 -11.42 -1.71
C TYR A 117 9.45 -10.66 -2.99
N ALA A 118 9.01 -9.40 -2.89
CA ALA A 118 8.68 -8.56 -4.03
C ALA A 118 9.88 -8.40 -4.97
N ARG A 119 11.07 -8.17 -4.42
CA ARG A 119 12.31 -8.08 -5.20
C ARG A 119 12.64 -9.39 -5.92
N PHE A 120 12.56 -10.52 -5.24
CA PHE A 120 12.82 -11.84 -5.82
C PHE A 120 11.83 -12.22 -6.92
N LYS A 121 10.56 -11.82 -6.78
CA LYS A 121 9.47 -12.11 -7.72
C LYS A 121 9.35 -11.12 -8.86
N SER A 122 10.08 -10.01 -8.81
CA SER A 122 10.08 -9.02 -9.88
C SER A 122 10.86 -9.52 -11.08
N HIS A 123 10.29 -9.34 -12.28
CA HIS A 123 10.85 -9.81 -13.55
C HIS A 123 10.97 -8.65 -14.54
N GLY A 124 11.88 -8.80 -15.50
CA GLY A 124 12.07 -7.86 -16.61
C GLY A 124 13.54 -7.51 -16.85
N SER A 125 13.92 -7.35 -18.12
CA SER A 125 15.31 -7.06 -18.51
C SER A 125 15.71 -5.58 -18.38
N VAL A 126 14.74 -4.67 -18.40
CA VAL A 126 14.96 -3.21 -18.33
C VAL A 126 14.40 -2.63 -17.04
N ARG A 127 13.27 -3.15 -16.56
CA ARG A 127 12.64 -2.83 -15.28
C ARG A 127 12.15 -4.10 -14.64
N GLU A 128 12.56 -4.34 -13.43
CA GLU A 128 12.03 -5.44 -12.63
C GLU A 128 10.67 -5.03 -12.10
N VAL A 129 9.65 -5.80 -12.44
CA VAL A 129 8.24 -5.50 -12.16
C VAL A 129 7.64 -6.65 -11.36
N MET A 130 7.07 -6.34 -10.22
CA MET A 130 6.14 -7.21 -9.50
C MET A 130 4.74 -6.94 -10.04
N ASP A 131 4.29 -7.74 -10.98
CA ASP A 131 2.99 -7.60 -11.59
C ASP A 131 1.84 -8.04 -10.66
N TRP A 132 0.60 -7.84 -11.13
CA TRP A 132 -0.59 -8.17 -10.35
C TRP A 132 -0.73 -9.68 -10.09
N ASP A 133 -0.36 -10.50 -11.06
CA ASP A 133 -0.45 -11.95 -10.92
C ASP A 133 0.52 -12.47 -9.85
N GLU A 134 1.73 -11.89 -9.77
CA GLU A 134 2.67 -12.22 -8.70
C GLU A 134 2.20 -11.67 -7.34
N MET A 135 1.54 -10.50 -7.29
CA MET A 135 0.89 -10.00 -6.08
C MET A 135 -0.19 -10.98 -5.59
N CYS A 136 -1.01 -11.50 -6.49
CA CYS A 136 -2.05 -12.47 -6.16
C CYS A 136 -1.50 -13.79 -5.61
N LYS A 137 -0.29 -14.19 -6.00
CA LYS A 137 0.37 -15.44 -5.53
C LYS A 137 1.03 -15.32 -4.15
N VAL A 138 1.07 -14.13 -3.55
CA VAL A 138 1.60 -13.95 -2.20
C VAL A 138 0.87 -14.86 -1.22
N GLU A 139 1.61 -15.64 -0.45
CA GLU A 139 1.05 -16.46 0.64
C GLU A 139 1.23 -15.72 1.98
N LEU A 140 0.15 -15.62 2.75
CA LEU A 140 0.16 -14.98 4.06
C LEU A 140 -0.71 -15.74 5.06
N PRO A 141 -0.41 -15.65 6.37
CA PRO A 141 -1.30 -16.20 7.38
C PRO A 141 -2.57 -15.35 7.46
N VAL A 142 -3.73 -16.01 7.42
CA VAL A 142 -5.04 -15.37 7.58
C VAL A 142 -5.71 -15.98 8.82
N PRO A 143 -5.40 -15.49 10.04
CA PRO A 143 -6.06 -15.94 11.25
C PRO A 143 -7.49 -15.43 11.32
N SER A 144 -8.22 -15.82 12.39
CA SER A 144 -9.57 -15.31 12.62
C SER A 144 -9.60 -13.78 12.66
N ILE A 145 -10.70 -13.18 12.22
CA ILE A 145 -10.87 -11.72 12.16
C ILE A 145 -10.65 -11.06 13.53
N GLU A 146 -11.07 -11.71 14.61
CA GLU A 146 -10.82 -11.25 15.98
C GLU A 146 -9.31 -11.15 16.28
N LYS A 147 -8.55 -12.17 15.89
CA LYS A 147 -7.10 -12.19 16.07
C LYS A 147 -6.43 -11.10 15.23
N GLN A 148 -6.89 -10.86 14.00
CA GLN A 148 -6.41 -9.77 13.16
C GLN A 148 -6.67 -8.41 13.83
N ARG A 149 -7.90 -8.16 14.31
CA ARG A 149 -8.26 -6.93 15.06
C ARG A 149 -7.37 -6.72 16.29
N ASN A 150 -7.09 -7.77 17.04
CA ASN A 150 -6.21 -7.69 18.22
C ASN A 150 -4.76 -7.36 17.82
N ILE A 151 -4.24 -7.92 16.74
CA ILE A 151 -2.89 -7.62 16.23
C ILE A 151 -2.82 -6.14 15.79
N VAL A 152 -3.77 -5.67 15.00
CA VAL A 152 -3.83 -4.27 14.54
C VAL A 152 -3.92 -3.31 15.72
N LYS A 153 -4.78 -3.59 16.70
CA LYS A 153 -4.93 -2.78 17.92
C LYS A 153 -3.63 -2.71 18.72
N ALA A 154 -2.96 -3.84 18.92
CA ALA A 154 -1.69 -3.88 19.65
C ALA A 154 -0.59 -3.10 18.92
N TYR A 155 -0.49 -3.26 17.60
CA TYR A 155 0.48 -2.52 16.79
C TYR A 155 0.22 -1.02 16.86
N LYS A 156 -1.04 -0.58 16.69
CA LYS A 156 -1.42 0.83 16.76
C LYS A 156 -1.09 1.44 18.13
N ALA A 157 -1.37 0.74 19.22
CA ALA A 157 -1.04 1.23 20.55
C ALA A 157 0.46 1.47 20.74
N ILE A 158 1.32 0.64 20.13
CA ILE A 158 2.78 0.82 20.17
C ILE A 158 3.22 2.00 19.30
N THR A 159 2.71 2.10 18.08
CA THR A 159 3.09 3.17 17.14
C THR A 159 2.64 4.54 17.63
N ASP A 160 1.41 4.67 18.14
CA ASP A 160 0.88 5.91 18.71
C ASP A 160 1.73 6.36 19.90
N ARG A 161 2.18 5.42 20.74
CA ARG A 161 3.06 5.70 21.88
C ARG A 161 4.46 6.15 21.45
N LEU A 162 5.00 5.54 20.41
CA LEU A 162 6.29 5.95 19.84
C LEU A 162 6.22 7.35 19.22
N GLU A 163 5.15 7.65 18.51
CA GLU A 163 4.93 8.96 17.92
C GLU A 163 4.77 10.04 18.99
N LEU A 164 3.99 9.77 20.04
CA LEU A 164 3.84 10.69 21.17
C LEU A 164 5.21 10.97 21.83
N LYS A 165 6.01 9.95 22.06
CA LYS A 165 7.35 10.11 22.63
C LYS A 165 8.27 10.97 21.74
N ARG A 166 8.22 10.78 20.42
CA ARG A 166 9.00 11.61 19.49
C ARG A 166 8.57 13.08 19.58
N ARG A 167 7.27 13.37 19.54
CA ARG A 167 6.75 14.75 19.67
C ARG A 167 7.17 15.38 20.99
N ILE A 168 7.16 14.63 22.11
CA ILE A 168 7.61 15.14 23.41
C ILE A 168 9.11 15.47 23.36
N ASN A 169 9.93 14.59 22.81
CA ASN A 169 11.38 14.83 22.70
C ASN A 169 11.70 16.02 21.80
N ASP A 170 11.01 16.18 20.67
CA ASP A 170 11.21 17.30 19.75
C ASP A 170 10.85 18.63 20.44
N ASN A 171 9.76 18.65 21.23
CA ASN A 171 9.38 19.83 22.00
C ASN A 171 10.31 20.16 23.17
N LEU A 172 11.02 19.17 23.72
CA LEU A 172 12.01 19.39 24.78
C LEU A 172 13.38 19.83 24.24
N ALA A 173 13.64 19.60 22.95
CA ALA A 173 14.89 19.99 22.28
C ALA A 173 14.80 21.38 21.62
N ALA A 174 13.60 21.99 21.55
CA ALA A 174 13.36 23.33 21.02
C ALA A 174 13.41 24.38 22.13
#